data_d53b2b665e5be6b7aadf702449abf8f1
#
_entry.id   d53b2b665e5be6b7aadf702449abf8f1
#
_cell.length_a   1.000
_cell.length_b   1.000
_cell.length_c   1.000
_cell.angle_alpha   90.00
_cell.angle_beta   90.00
_cell.angle_gamma   90.00
#
_symmetry.space_group_name_H-M   'P 1'
#
loop_
_entity.id
_entity.type
_entity.pdbx_description
1 polymer ?
#
loop_
_entity_poly.entity_id
_entity_poly.type
_entity_poly.pdbx_seq_one_letter_code
_entity_poly.pdbx_strand_id
1 'polypeptide(L)' 'MKPTVTYKPLGEIVVGEGASVIPLNHPGNENDCSPFHMIENGYPSYTSKVLKHDKKTGQFETLNTIYVRSAQ' A
#
# COMPACT_ATOMS: atom_id res chain seq x y z
N MET A 1 -6.04 -15.26 0.58
CA MET A 1 -6.45 -14.10 -0.24
C MET A 1 -5.85 -12.83 0.32
N LYS A 2 -5.27 -12.01 -0.54
CA LYS A 2 -4.65 -10.78 -0.09
C LYS A 2 -5.69 -9.70 0.20
N PRO A 3 -5.52 -8.90 1.25
CA PRO A 3 -6.41 -7.76 1.47
C PRO A 3 -6.21 -6.70 0.39
N THR A 4 -7.27 -5.97 0.11
CA THR A 4 -7.27 -4.86 -0.84
C THR A 4 -7.30 -3.55 -0.07
N VAL A 5 -6.37 -2.65 -0.39
CA VAL A 5 -6.22 -1.38 0.29
C VAL A 5 -6.35 -0.24 -0.72
N THR A 6 -7.14 0.76 -0.40
CA THR A 6 -7.22 1.99 -1.18
C THR A 6 -6.09 2.93 -0.72
N TYR A 7 -5.43 3.59 -1.65
CA TYR A 7 -4.30 4.46 -1.32
C TYR A 7 -4.31 5.73 -2.18
N LYS A 8 -3.59 6.75 -1.69
CA LYS A 8 -3.23 7.94 -2.47
C LYS A 8 -1.73 7.88 -2.77
N PRO A 9 -1.32 8.06 -4.01
CA PRO A 9 0.10 8.01 -4.34
C PRO A 9 0.85 9.24 -3.80
N LEU A 10 2.06 9.02 -3.31
CA LEU A 10 2.97 10.10 -2.90
C LEU A 10 4.14 10.26 -3.87
N GLY A 11 4.28 9.34 -4.80
CA GLY A 11 5.35 9.38 -5.76
C GLY A 11 5.18 8.30 -6.81
N GLU A 12 6.19 8.12 -7.62
CA GLU A 12 6.18 7.11 -8.66
C GLU A 12 6.23 5.71 -8.06
N ILE A 13 5.45 4.80 -8.64
CA ILE A 13 5.45 3.40 -8.24
C ILE A 13 6.31 2.62 -9.20
N VAL A 14 7.35 1.98 -8.68
CA VAL A 14 8.33 1.24 -9.48
C VAL A 14 8.36 -0.20 -9.02
N VAL A 15 8.17 -1.12 -9.97
CA VAL A 15 8.26 -2.55 -9.68
C VAL A 15 9.69 -2.88 -9.23
N GLY A 16 9.81 -3.64 -8.15
CA GLY A 16 11.09 -3.99 -7.56
C GLY A 16 11.48 -3.11 -6.39
N GLU A 17 10.73 -2.06 -6.12
CA GLU A 17 10.99 -1.15 -5.00
C GLU A 17 9.72 -0.95 -4.18
N GLY A 18 9.89 -0.58 -2.91
CA GLY A 18 8.75 -0.19 -2.08
C GLY A 18 8.13 1.11 -2.58
N ALA A 19 6.84 1.29 -2.33
CA ALA A 19 6.11 2.48 -2.76
C ALA A 19 5.77 3.36 -1.56
N SER A 20 5.79 4.68 -1.77
CA SER A 20 5.34 5.64 -0.77
C SER A 20 3.88 5.97 -1.06
N VAL A 21 3.01 5.71 -0.11
CA VAL A 21 1.56 5.88 -0.29
C VAL A 21 0.93 6.39 0.99
N ILE A 22 -0.30 6.92 0.84
CA ILE A 22 -1.14 7.24 2.00
C ILE A 22 -2.28 6.24 1.99
N PRO A 23 -2.26 5.20 2.84
CA PRO A 23 -3.35 4.24 2.89
C PRO A 23 -4.61 4.88 3.47
N LEU A 24 -5.76 4.51 2.92
CA LEU A 24 -7.04 5.07 3.36
C LEU A 24 -7.88 4.06 4.13
N ASN A 25 -7.70 2.77 3.86
CA ASN A 25 -8.49 1.73 4.53
C ASN A 25 -7.66 0.48 4.81
N HIS A 26 -6.38 0.67 5.10
CA HIS A 26 -5.51 -0.45 5.42
C HIS A 26 -5.96 -1.10 6.73
N PRO A 27 -6.10 -2.43 6.78
CA PRO A 27 -6.53 -3.11 8.00
C PRO A 27 -5.54 -3.00 9.15
N GLY A 28 -4.30 -2.62 8.84
CA GLY A 28 -3.25 -2.53 9.84
C GLY A 28 -2.68 -3.90 10.20
N ASN A 29 -1.86 -3.92 11.23
CA ASN A 29 -1.26 -5.15 11.73
C ASN A 29 -1.77 -5.41 13.13
N GLU A 30 -3.07 -5.70 13.26
CA GLU A 30 -3.72 -5.87 14.55
C GLU A 30 -3.11 -7.00 15.39
N ASN A 31 -2.56 -8.00 14.70
CA ASN A 31 -1.93 -9.14 15.36
C ASN A 31 -0.45 -8.94 15.62
N ASP A 32 0.11 -7.83 15.16
CA ASP A 32 1.53 -7.50 15.35
C ASP A 32 1.61 -6.45 16.45
N CYS A 33 2.16 -6.83 17.58
CA CYS A 33 2.28 -5.92 18.72
C CYS A 33 3.42 -4.91 18.57
N SER A 34 4.15 -4.94 17.47
CA SER A 34 5.24 -4.00 17.26
C SER A 34 4.70 -2.65 16.82
N PRO A 35 5.00 -1.57 17.53
CA PRO A 35 4.54 -0.24 17.14
C PRO A 35 5.15 0.24 15.82
N PHE A 36 6.23 -0.38 15.38
CA PHE A 36 6.90 0.00 14.14
C PHE A 36 6.20 -0.54 12.89
N HIS A 37 5.27 -1.47 13.08
CA HIS A 37 4.55 -2.08 11.97
C HIS A 37 3.09 -1.65 11.89
N MET A 38 2.67 -0.74 12.75
CA MET A 38 1.33 -0.19 12.68
C MET A 38 1.19 0.72 11.47
N ILE A 39 0.16 0.47 10.67
CA ILE A 39 -0.15 1.31 9.52
C ILE A 39 -1.37 2.15 9.87
N GLU A 40 -1.20 3.46 9.89
CA GLU A 40 -2.28 4.40 10.16
C GLU A 40 -2.84 4.92 8.85
N ASN A 41 -4.16 4.82 8.68
CA ASN A 41 -4.82 5.34 7.50
C ASN A 41 -4.74 6.87 7.51
N GLY A 42 -4.50 7.45 6.33
CA GLY A 42 -4.37 8.89 6.17
C GLY A 42 -2.97 9.44 6.40
N TYR A 43 -2.02 8.61 6.79
CA TYR A 43 -0.64 9.03 7.03
C TYR A 43 0.31 8.37 6.03
N PRO A 44 1.40 9.07 5.67
CA PRO A 44 2.37 8.50 4.74
C PRO A 44 2.95 7.19 5.25
N SER A 45 3.00 6.20 4.38
CA SER A 45 3.52 4.88 4.68
C SER A 45 4.38 4.38 3.53
N TYR A 46 5.26 3.45 3.83
CA TYR A 46 6.14 2.85 2.84
C TYR A 46 5.79 1.37 2.72
N THR A 47 5.52 0.91 1.51
CA THR A 47 5.11 -0.48 1.30
C THR A 47 6.30 -1.41 1.13
N SER A 48 6.00 -2.70 1.15
CA SER A 48 6.94 -3.72 0.73
C SER A 48 7.20 -3.58 -0.78
N LYS A 49 8.18 -4.36 -1.27
CA LYS A 49 8.54 -4.34 -2.69
C LYS A 49 7.32 -4.59 -3.58
N VAL A 50 7.14 -3.72 -4.56
CA VAL A 50 6.07 -3.85 -5.55
C VAL A 50 6.40 -4.99 -6.51
N LEU A 51 5.48 -5.93 -6.67
CA LEU A 51 5.65 -7.08 -7.55
C LEU A 51 5.01 -6.86 -8.91
N LYS A 52 3.88 -6.15 -8.94
CA LYS A 52 3.12 -5.86 -10.16
C LYS A 52 2.58 -4.45 -10.10
N HIS A 53 2.49 -3.78 -11.22
CA HIS A 53 1.94 -2.44 -11.29
C HIS A 53 1.18 -2.24 -12.60
N ASP A 54 -0.07 -1.78 -12.48
CA ASP A 54 -0.90 -1.39 -13.63
C ASP A 54 -0.89 0.13 -13.73
N LYS A 55 -0.23 0.64 -14.75
CA LYS A 55 -0.09 2.09 -14.94
C LYS A 55 -1.41 2.78 -15.29
N LYS A 56 -2.36 2.05 -15.88
CA LYS A 56 -3.65 2.62 -16.29
C LYS A 56 -4.53 2.92 -15.09
N THR A 57 -4.59 2.00 -14.14
CA THR A 57 -5.47 2.12 -12.97
C THR A 57 -4.73 2.60 -11.74
N GLY A 58 -3.39 2.51 -11.74
CA GLY A 58 -2.60 2.80 -10.57
C GLY A 58 -2.58 1.67 -9.55
N GLN A 59 -3.22 0.55 -9.85
CA GLN A 59 -3.22 -0.60 -8.97
C GLN A 59 -1.84 -1.26 -8.94
N PHE A 60 -1.38 -1.60 -7.75
CA PHE A 60 -0.15 -2.37 -7.62
C PHE A 60 -0.29 -3.43 -6.54
N GLU A 61 0.58 -4.40 -6.58
CA GLU A 61 0.52 -5.54 -5.67
C GLU A 61 1.88 -5.76 -5.03
N THR A 62 1.88 -5.98 -3.71
CA THR A 62 3.03 -6.45 -2.96
C THR A 62 2.83 -7.90 -2.59
N LEU A 63 3.75 -8.46 -1.80
CA LEU A 63 3.66 -9.88 -1.40
C LEU A 63 2.35 -10.20 -0.67
N ASN A 64 1.89 -9.28 0.18
CA ASN A 64 0.76 -9.55 1.08
C ASN A 64 -0.46 -8.66 0.85
N THR A 65 -0.43 -7.71 -0.06
CA THR A 65 -1.48 -6.71 -0.19
C THR A 65 -1.67 -6.26 -1.63
N ILE A 66 -2.91 -6.00 -1.99
CA ILE A 66 -3.25 -5.38 -3.28
C ILE A 66 -3.64 -3.93 -2.98
N TYR A 67 -2.96 -2.98 -3.64
CA TYR A 67 -3.21 -1.55 -3.45
C TYR A 67 -3.95 -0.98 -4.66
N VAL A 68 -5.11 -0.38 -4.41
CA VAL A 68 -5.96 0.21 -5.44
C VAL A 68 -5.94 1.73 -5.27
N ARG A 69 -5.62 2.44 -6.35
CA ARG A 69 -5.54 3.89 -6.31
C ARG A 69 -6.91 4.49 -6.01
N SER A 70 -6.93 5.46 -5.09
CA SER A 70 -8.12 6.23 -4.80
C SER A 70 -8.58 7.01 -6.04
N ALA A 71 -9.88 7.08 -6.25
CA ALA A 71 -10.46 7.82 -7.37
C ALA A 71 -10.41 9.35 -7.16
N GLN A 72 -9.99 9.79 -6.01
CA GLN A 72 -9.93 11.22 -5.69
C GLN A 72 -8.53 11.78 -5.91
#